data_c9af39762021c1a77c607b7416b89ab4
#
_entry.id   c9af39762021c1a77c607b7416b89ab4
#
_cell.length_a   1.000
_cell.length_b   1.000
_cell.length_c   1.000
_cell.angle_alpha   90.00
_cell.angle_beta   90.00
_cell.angle_gamma   90.00
#
_symmetry.space_group_name_H-M   'P 1'
#
loop_
_entity.id
_entity.type
_entity.pdbx_description
1 polymer ?
#
loop_
_entity_poly.entity_id
_entity_poly.type
_entity_poly.pdbx_seq_one_letter_code
_entity_poly.pdbx_strand_id
1 'polypeptide(L)'
;MVEKNYLTREEYKLWKYIKDKEIVDSELIRMIFPEITSNKKNKLLYGLYKKGYLKRAKKDLYYNPAKLKNLYKLALRINGGYIGLGSALRYYNLIEYEDFTITVITRNFREKIPLKGTNYEVKYIPFKKYFTGFVLRDDIYISTIEKTMFDCFVRPREIGFVNITKALYDAPINWRKFMAFFKGVNNSALCQRTGYVLEIMKEYINLKIPSFVFECLEKRVKNPVKLMPVKGRSIYNQKWKIQDNMGREKIVSWWQ
;
A
#
# COMPACT_ATOMS: atom_id res chain seq x y z
N MET A 1 -22.24 -0.75 -30.28
CA MET A 1 -21.52 0.05 -31.29
C MET A 1 -20.81 1.18 -30.56
N VAL A 2 -19.48 1.23 -30.60
CA VAL A 2 -18.73 2.37 -30.07
C VAL A 2 -18.86 3.48 -31.14
N GLU A 3 -19.61 4.53 -30.86
CA GLU A 3 -19.59 5.72 -31.70
C GLU A 3 -18.13 6.17 -31.85
N LYS A 4 -17.63 6.17 -33.09
CA LYS A 4 -16.33 6.77 -33.39
C LYS A 4 -16.44 8.28 -33.19
N ASN A 5 -16.15 8.75 -31.99
CA ASN A 5 -16.11 10.15 -31.67
C ASN A 5 -14.88 10.79 -32.35
N TYR A 6 -15.11 11.46 -33.49
CA TYR A 6 -14.03 12.13 -34.21
C TYR A 6 -13.44 13.27 -33.38
N LEU A 7 -12.10 13.35 -33.40
CA LEU A 7 -11.37 14.45 -32.78
C LEU A 7 -11.46 15.71 -33.64
N THR A 8 -11.62 16.87 -33.02
CA THR A 8 -11.40 18.15 -33.68
C THR A 8 -9.92 18.27 -34.07
N ARG A 9 -9.58 19.18 -34.98
CA ARG A 9 -8.21 19.43 -35.43
C ARG A 9 -7.25 19.72 -34.25
N GLU A 10 -7.71 20.50 -33.26
CA GLU A 10 -6.91 20.84 -32.07
C GLU A 10 -6.79 19.65 -31.09
N GLU A 11 -7.86 18.89 -30.88
CA GLU A 11 -7.83 17.69 -30.07
C GLU A 11 -6.89 16.63 -30.70
N TYR A 12 -6.95 16.45 -32.02
CA TYR A 12 -6.05 15.55 -32.75
C TYR A 12 -4.59 15.99 -32.63
N LYS A 13 -4.31 17.29 -32.75
CA LYS A 13 -2.97 17.85 -32.55
C LYS A 13 -2.44 17.51 -31.15
N LEU A 14 -3.24 17.72 -30.10
CA LEU A 14 -2.87 17.35 -28.73
C LEU A 14 -2.69 15.83 -28.59
N TRP A 15 -3.67 15.05 -29.08
CA TRP A 15 -3.68 13.59 -28.98
C TRP A 15 -2.42 12.97 -29.58
N LYS A 16 -1.94 13.45 -30.72
CA LYS A 16 -0.72 12.98 -31.38
C LYS A 16 0.49 12.95 -30.43
N TYR A 17 0.60 13.91 -29.52
CA TYR A 17 1.71 14.01 -28.56
C TYR A 17 1.51 13.17 -27.28
N ILE A 18 0.25 12.94 -26.89
CA ILE A 18 -0.04 12.28 -25.61
C ILE A 18 -0.56 10.84 -25.74
N LYS A 19 -0.86 10.36 -26.94
CA LYS A 19 -1.45 9.02 -27.19
C LYS A 19 -0.64 7.86 -26.61
N ASP A 20 0.68 8.01 -26.49
CA ASP A 20 1.61 7.00 -25.98
C ASP A 20 1.99 7.22 -24.49
N LYS A 21 1.42 8.25 -23.85
CA LYS A 21 1.63 8.50 -22.42
C LYS A 21 0.62 7.74 -21.59
N GLU A 22 1.07 7.11 -20.52
CA GLU A 22 0.20 6.43 -19.56
C GLU A 22 -0.65 7.41 -18.77
N ILE A 23 -0.02 8.48 -18.27
CA ILE A 23 -0.62 9.50 -17.41
C ILE A 23 -0.44 10.86 -18.06
N VAL A 24 -1.49 11.65 -18.05
CA VAL A 24 -1.55 12.99 -18.64
C VAL A 24 -2.04 13.97 -17.57
N ASP A 25 -1.18 14.89 -17.21
CA ASP A 25 -1.49 15.95 -16.25
C ASP A 25 -1.19 17.34 -16.82
N SER A 26 -1.52 18.35 -16.03
CA SER A 26 -1.30 19.75 -16.42
C SER A 26 0.16 20.10 -16.63
N GLU A 27 1.07 19.43 -15.94
CA GLU A 27 2.51 19.67 -16.05
C GLU A 27 3.04 19.15 -17.39
N LEU A 28 2.71 17.93 -17.75
CA LEU A 28 3.05 17.34 -19.05
C LEU A 28 2.55 18.23 -20.20
N ILE A 29 1.30 18.70 -20.13
CA ILE A 29 0.75 19.53 -21.19
C ILE A 29 1.48 20.86 -21.32
N ARG A 30 1.86 21.50 -20.22
CA ARG A 30 2.67 22.73 -20.26
C ARG A 30 4.08 22.49 -20.82
N MET A 31 4.68 21.35 -20.54
CA MET A 31 5.98 21.01 -21.13
C MET A 31 5.90 20.84 -22.66
N ILE A 32 4.82 20.24 -23.16
CA ILE A 32 4.61 20.01 -24.61
C ILE A 32 4.17 21.29 -25.32
N PHE A 33 3.32 22.09 -24.68
CA PHE A 33 2.73 23.33 -25.22
C PHE A 33 2.85 24.47 -24.20
N PRO A 34 4.02 25.12 -24.09
CA PRO A 34 4.28 26.16 -23.08
C PRO A 34 3.29 27.32 -23.16
N GLU A 35 2.86 27.70 -24.38
CA GLU A 35 1.96 28.84 -24.66
C GLU A 35 0.47 28.50 -24.47
N ILE A 36 0.13 27.27 -24.05
CA ILE A 36 -1.28 26.90 -23.93
C ILE A 36 -1.92 27.56 -22.71
N THR A 37 -3.03 28.27 -22.92
CA THR A 37 -3.80 28.81 -21.80
C THR A 37 -4.49 27.70 -21.01
N SER A 38 -4.67 27.92 -19.70
CA SER A 38 -5.34 26.94 -18.82
C SER A 38 -6.75 26.58 -19.31
N ASN A 39 -7.50 27.54 -19.82
CA ASN A 39 -8.84 27.30 -20.35
C ASN A 39 -8.81 26.41 -21.59
N LYS A 40 -7.91 26.69 -22.54
CA LYS A 40 -7.78 25.91 -23.78
C LYS A 40 -7.33 24.47 -23.44
N LYS A 41 -6.34 24.30 -22.58
CA LYS A 41 -5.87 23.00 -22.08
C LYS A 41 -7.04 22.20 -21.50
N ASN A 42 -7.79 22.79 -20.56
CA ASN A 42 -8.89 22.11 -19.89
C ASN A 42 -9.99 21.70 -20.87
N LYS A 43 -10.32 22.55 -21.84
CA LYS A 43 -11.31 22.26 -22.90
C LYS A 43 -10.86 21.05 -23.73
N LEU A 44 -9.60 21.00 -24.17
CA LEU A 44 -9.07 19.91 -24.99
C LEU A 44 -9.02 18.59 -24.22
N LEU A 45 -8.51 18.59 -22.99
CA LEU A 45 -8.48 17.39 -22.14
C LEU A 45 -9.89 16.89 -21.82
N TYR A 46 -10.82 17.78 -21.55
CA TYR A 46 -12.22 17.42 -21.34
C TYR A 46 -12.86 16.82 -22.59
N GLY A 47 -12.56 17.36 -23.77
CA GLY A 47 -13.00 16.80 -25.06
C GLY A 47 -12.51 15.39 -25.28
N LEU A 48 -11.21 15.14 -25.06
CA LEU A 48 -10.62 13.80 -25.14
C LEU A 48 -11.24 12.84 -24.11
N TYR A 49 -11.51 13.31 -22.88
CA TYR A 49 -12.19 12.53 -21.85
C TYR A 49 -13.61 12.17 -22.27
N LYS A 50 -14.42 13.14 -22.75
CA LYS A 50 -15.80 12.88 -23.20
C LYS A 50 -15.87 11.90 -24.36
N LYS A 51 -14.91 11.95 -25.25
CA LYS A 51 -14.79 11.05 -26.41
C LYS A 51 -14.15 9.69 -26.07
N GLY A 52 -13.82 9.43 -24.79
CA GLY A 52 -13.32 8.14 -24.32
C GLY A 52 -11.84 7.86 -24.58
N TYR A 53 -11.09 8.78 -25.17
CA TYR A 53 -9.64 8.64 -25.39
C TYR A 53 -8.84 8.67 -24.09
N LEU A 54 -9.31 9.44 -23.12
CA LEU A 54 -8.75 9.53 -21.78
C LEU A 54 -9.80 9.17 -20.72
N LYS A 55 -9.34 8.69 -19.58
CA LYS A 55 -10.15 8.60 -18.35
C LYS A 55 -9.64 9.64 -17.36
N ARG A 56 -10.53 10.17 -16.51
CA ARG A 56 -10.20 11.18 -15.52
C ARG A 56 -10.03 10.53 -14.15
N ALA A 57 -8.81 10.61 -13.57
CA ALA A 57 -8.53 10.12 -12.22
C ALA A 57 -8.93 11.13 -11.14
N LYS A 58 -8.58 12.41 -11.33
CA LYS A 58 -9.01 13.54 -10.50
C LYS A 58 -8.99 14.84 -11.33
N LYS A 59 -9.25 15.98 -10.71
CA LYS A 59 -9.08 17.30 -11.37
C LYS A 59 -7.64 17.40 -11.91
N ASP A 60 -7.53 17.80 -13.18
CA ASP A 60 -6.26 18.02 -13.89
C ASP A 60 -5.33 16.78 -14.01
N LEU A 61 -5.85 15.58 -13.73
CA LEU A 61 -5.13 14.33 -13.89
C LEU A 61 -5.97 13.32 -14.68
N TYR A 62 -5.43 12.91 -15.81
CA TYR A 62 -6.04 11.94 -16.72
C TYR A 62 -5.08 10.79 -16.97
N TYR A 63 -5.60 9.70 -17.50
CA TYR A 63 -4.80 8.57 -17.94
C TYR A 63 -5.36 7.98 -19.22
N ASN A 64 -4.47 7.37 -20.00
CA ASN A 64 -4.82 6.66 -21.21
C ASN A 64 -5.13 5.19 -20.85
N PRO A 65 -6.38 4.72 -20.92
CA PRO A 65 -6.72 3.35 -20.51
C PRO A 65 -6.08 2.27 -21.41
N ALA A 66 -5.71 2.62 -22.66
CA ALA A 66 -5.05 1.72 -23.59
C ALA A 66 -3.54 1.58 -23.33
N LYS A 67 -2.94 2.51 -22.58
CA LYS A 67 -1.49 2.56 -22.33
C LYS A 67 -1.11 2.33 -20.87
N LEU A 68 -2.01 2.61 -19.94
CA LEU A 68 -1.74 2.45 -18.50
C LEU A 68 -1.51 0.98 -18.16
N LYS A 69 -0.28 0.63 -17.84
CA LYS A 69 0.13 -0.73 -17.47
C LYS A 69 0.19 -0.92 -15.95
N ASN A 70 0.51 0.14 -15.22
CA ASN A 70 0.74 0.06 -13.78
C ASN A 70 -0.16 1.04 -13.02
N LEU A 71 -1.22 0.51 -12.40
CA LEU A 71 -2.15 1.30 -11.58
C LEU A 71 -1.49 1.93 -10.33
N TYR A 72 -0.37 1.37 -9.83
CA TYR A 72 0.37 1.96 -8.72
C TYR A 72 0.95 3.33 -9.08
N LYS A 73 1.44 3.50 -10.32
CA LYS A 73 1.89 4.82 -10.81
C LYS A 73 0.77 5.85 -10.75
N LEU A 74 -0.43 5.48 -11.22
CA LEU A 74 -1.59 6.36 -11.18
C LEU A 74 -1.98 6.71 -9.74
N ALA A 75 -2.04 5.71 -8.85
CA ALA A 75 -2.36 5.91 -7.44
C ALA A 75 -1.40 6.90 -6.76
N LEU A 76 -0.09 6.76 -7.01
CA LEU A 76 0.93 7.68 -6.49
C LEU A 76 0.85 9.08 -7.11
N ARG A 77 0.41 9.21 -8.38
CA ARG A 77 0.23 10.52 -9.04
C ARG A 77 -1.03 11.24 -8.55
N ILE A 78 -2.06 10.51 -8.14
CA ILE A 78 -3.26 11.11 -7.53
C ILE A 78 -2.90 11.86 -6.24
N ASN A 79 -2.18 11.18 -5.35
CA ASN A 79 -1.69 11.79 -4.12
C ASN A 79 -0.41 11.06 -3.71
N GLY A 80 0.68 11.79 -3.55
CA GLY A 80 2.00 11.23 -3.24
C GLY A 80 1.99 10.28 -2.03
N GLY A 81 3.07 9.53 -1.88
CA GLY A 81 3.24 8.53 -0.84
C GLY A 81 4.08 7.36 -1.34
N TYR A 82 3.88 6.19 -0.77
CA TYR A 82 4.47 4.94 -1.25
C TYR A 82 3.47 3.78 -1.19
N ILE A 83 3.63 2.81 -2.08
CA ILE A 83 2.85 1.58 -2.09
C ILE A 83 3.24 0.76 -0.86
N GLY A 84 2.26 0.40 -0.04
CA GLY A 84 2.48 -0.31 1.23
C GLY A 84 1.41 -1.35 1.54
N LEU A 85 1.57 -2.02 2.69
CA LEU A 85 0.64 -3.04 3.19
C LEU A 85 0.32 -4.10 2.13
N GLY A 86 -0.96 -4.47 1.95
CA GLY A 86 -1.39 -5.51 1.02
C GLY A 86 -0.91 -5.30 -0.42
N SER A 87 -0.86 -4.05 -0.90
CA SER A 87 -0.36 -3.77 -2.25
C SER A 87 1.15 -4.00 -2.39
N ALA A 88 1.94 -3.72 -1.36
CA ALA A 88 3.35 -4.04 -1.36
C ALA A 88 3.57 -5.56 -1.19
N LEU A 89 2.77 -6.25 -0.37
CA LEU A 89 2.83 -7.70 -0.26
C LEU A 89 2.55 -8.38 -1.62
N ARG A 90 1.54 -7.92 -2.37
CA ARG A 90 1.26 -8.41 -3.74
C ARG A 90 2.41 -8.10 -4.70
N TYR A 91 2.96 -6.91 -4.67
CA TYR A 91 4.12 -6.56 -5.52
C TYR A 91 5.33 -7.48 -5.29
N TYR A 92 5.54 -7.91 -4.05
CA TYR A 92 6.60 -8.86 -3.68
C TYR A 92 6.18 -10.34 -3.81
N ASN A 93 4.98 -10.63 -4.32
CA ASN A 93 4.42 -11.98 -4.44
C ASN A 93 4.34 -12.74 -3.10
N LEU A 94 4.12 -12.02 -2.00
CA LEU A 94 4.01 -12.58 -0.65
C LEU A 94 2.56 -12.92 -0.25
N ILE A 95 1.57 -12.49 -1.04
CA ILE A 95 0.16 -12.87 -0.92
C ILE A 95 -0.44 -13.01 -2.32
N GLU A 96 -1.39 -13.94 -2.47
CA GLU A 96 -1.96 -14.31 -3.77
C GLU A 96 -3.33 -13.67 -4.04
N TYR A 97 -4.08 -13.30 -2.97
CA TYR A 97 -5.41 -12.76 -3.16
C TYR A 97 -5.40 -11.33 -3.67
N GLU A 98 -6.36 -11.01 -4.52
CA GLU A 98 -6.58 -9.67 -5.04
C GLU A 98 -7.86 -9.08 -4.41
N ASP A 99 -7.74 -7.91 -3.81
CA ASP A 99 -8.84 -7.20 -3.14
C ASP A 99 -9.27 -5.93 -3.90
N PHE A 100 -8.77 -5.75 -5.12
CA PHE A 100 -9.02 -4.56 -5.95
C PHE A 100 -8.74 -3.23 -5.24
N THR A 101 -7.99 -3.28 -4.13
CA THR A 101 -7.60 -2.10 -3.37
C THR A 101 -6.11 -1.82 -3.51
N ILE A 102 -5.77 -0.63 -3.97
CA ILE A 102 -4.39 -0.13 -3.97
C ILE A 102 -4.17 0.65 -2.68
N THR A 103 -3.27 0.17 -1.83
CA THR A 103 -2.94 0.85 -0.58
C THR A 103 -1.72 1.73 -0.75
N VAL A 104 -1.90 3.03 -0.55
CA VAL A 104 -0.86 4.04 -0.56
C VAL A 104 -0.67 4.57 0.87
N ILE A 105 0.54 4.47 1.37
CA ILE A 105 0.91 5.06 2.66
C ILE A 105 1.30 6.51 2.43
N THR A 106 0.72 7.39 3.24
CA THR A 106 0.96 8.84 3.17
C THR A 106 1.49 9.36 4.50
N ARG A 107 1.99 10.59 4.51
CA ARG A 107 2.39 11.22 5.77
C ARG A 107 1.17 11.56 6.64
N ASN A 108 0.19 12.29 6.11
CA ASN A 108 -0.96 12.81 6.88
C ASN A 108 -2.32 12.61 6.19
N PHE A 109 -2.34 12.31 4.89
CA PHE A 109 -3.54 12.26 4.09
C PHE A 109 -4.27 10.92 4.26
N ARG A 110 -5.61 10.98 4.40
CA ARG A 110 -6.49 9.81 4.47
C ARG A 110 -7.67 10.01 3.54
N GLU A 111 -7.84 9.10 2.61
CA GLU A 111 -9.00 9.08 1.72
C GLU A 111 -9.15 7.71 1.07
N LYS A 112 -10.32 7.45 0.48
CA LYS A 112 -10.61 6.28 -0.34
C LYS A 112 -11.22 6.77 -1.64
N ILE A 113 -10.52 6.54 -2.76
CA ILE A 113 -10.86 7.10 -4.07
C ILE A 113 -11.07 5.96 -5.06
N PRO A 114 -12.27 5.80 -5.65
CA PRO A 114 -12.47 4.85 -6.74
C PRO A 114 -11.72 5.31 -7.99
N LEU A 115 -11.00 4.40 -8.65
CA LEU A 115 -10.37 4.64 -9.93
C LEU A 115 -11.41 4.47 -11.05
N LYS A 116 -12.02 5.55 -11.47
CA LYS A 116 -13.08 5.56 -12.49
C LYS A 116 -12.64 4.83 -13.75
N GLY A 117 -13.44 3.85 -14.19
CA GLY A 117 -13.17 3.03 -15.37
C GLY A 117 -12.29 1.81 -15.11
N THR A 118 -12.09 1.47 -13.85
CA THR A 118 -11.50 0.21 -13.36
C THR A 118 -12.33 -0.34 -12.22
N ASN A 119 -12.06 -1.58 -11.81
CA ASN A 119 -12.64 -2.17 -10.60
C ASN A 119 -11.84 -1.82 -9.33
N TYR A 120 -10.80 -1.01 -9.46
CA TYR A 120 -9.90 -0.67 -8.35
C TYR A 120 -10.31 0.60 -7.63
N GLU A 121 -9.96 0.65 -6.36
CA GLU A 121 -9.96 1.85 -5.53
C GLU A 121 -8.58 2.08 -4.92
N VAL A 122 -8.26 3.32 -4.60
CA VAL A 122 -7.03 3.67 -3.88
C VAL A 122 -7.39 4.06 -2.46
N LYS A 123 -6.76 3.39 -1.48
CA LYS A 123 -6.89 3.68 -0.06
C LYS A 123 -5.62 4.34 0.45
N TYR A 124 -5.72 5.61 0.83
CA TYR A 124 -4.64 6.39 1.42
C TYR A 124 -4.66 6.27 2.94
N ILE A 125 -3.55 5.83 3.53
CA ILE A 125 -3.43 5.57 4.97
C ILE A 125 -2.30 6.39 5.57
N PRO A 126 -2.57 7.30 6.53
CA PRO A 126 -1.53 8.10 7.14
C PRO A 126 -0.71 7.31 8.17
N PHE A 127 0.63 7.39 8.04
CA PHE A 127 1.58 6.76 8.96
C PHE A 127 2.41 7.75 9.76
N LYS A 128 2.24 9.05 9.56
CA LYS A 128 2.88 10.13 10.33
C LYS A 128 4.38 9.86 10.58
N LYS A 129 4.75 9.59 11.83
CA LYS A 129 6.13 9.30 12.25
C LYS A 129 6.74 8.02 11.64
N TYR A 130 5.91 7.11 11.13
CA TYR A 130 6.37 5.88 10.47
C TYR A 130 6.48 6.02 8.95
N PHE A 131 6.31 7.23 8.40
CA PHE A 131 6.43 7.51 6.97
C PHE A 131 7.90 7.55 6.55
N THR A 132 8.51 6.36 6.39
CA THR A 132 9.92 6.14 6.05
C THR A 132 10.12 4.72 5.51
N GLY A 133 11.31 4.35 5.04
CA GLY A 133 11.67 2.99 4.65
C GLY A 133 11.08 2.54 3.31
N PHE A 134 10.90 3.45 2.37
CA PHE A 134 10.49 3.16 1.00
C PHE A 134 11.60 3.54 0.02
N VAL A 135 11.58 2.93 -1.13
CA VAL A 135 12.56 3.08 -2.21
C VAL A 135 11.84 3.31 -3.54
N LEU A 136 12.54 3.90 -4.50
CA LEU A 136 12.07 3.96 -5.88
C LEU A 136 12.42 2.63 -6.58
N ARG A 137 11.41 1.94 -7.13
CA ARG A 137 11.56 0.70 -7.89
C ARG A 137 10.50 0.67 -9.00
N ASP A 138 10.87 0.34 -10.22
CA ASP A 138 9.96 0.32 -11.39
C ASP A 138 9.14 1.61 -11.55
N ASP A 139 9.77 2.77 -11.30
CA ASP A 139 9.15 4.12 -11.29
C ASP A 139 8.02 4.30 -10.26
N ILE A 140 7.96 3.47 -9.22
CA ILE A 140 7.05 3.65 -8.09
C ILE A 140 7.80 3.72 -6.77
N TYR A 141 7.33 4.55 -5.85
CA TYR A 141 7.76 4.49 -4.46
C TYR A 141 7.04 3.35 -3.75
N ILE A 142 7.81 2.41 -3.20
CA ILE A 142 7.29 1.23 -2.52
C ILE A 142 8.08 0.95 -1.24
N SER A 143 7.40 0.47 -0.17
CA SER A 143 8.09 0.03 1.05
C SER A 143 9.04 -1.12 0.77
N THR A 144 10.22 -1.16 1.43
CA THR A 144 11.07 -2.35 1.42
C THR A 144 10.34 -3.54 2.07
N ILE A 145 10.80 -4.76 1.85
CA ILE A 145 10.14 -5.96 2.42
C ILE A 145 10.04 -5.84 3.95
N GLU A 146 11.12 -5.48 4.62
CA GLU A 146 11.14 -5.32 6.08
C GLU A 146 10.22 -4.20 6.55
N LYS A 147 10.17 -3.09 5.79
CA LYS A 147 9.23 -2.00 6.06
C LYS A 147 7.80 -2.42 5.85
N THR A 148 7.51 -3.17 4.78
CA THR A 148 6.18 -3.72 4.51
C THR A 148 5.70 -4.57 5.69
N MET A 149 6.54 -5.47 6.18
CA MET A 149 6.20 -6.30 7.34
C MET A 149 6.00 -5.48 8.61
N PHE A 150 6.87 -4.50 8.87
CA PHE A 150 6.68 -3.55 9.97
C PHE A 150 5.34 -2.81 9.86
N ASP A 151 4.98 -2.31 8.68
CA ASP A 151 3.72 -1.60 8.43
C ASP A 151 2.50 -2.49 8.66
N CYS A 152 2.59 -3.77 8.30
CA CYS A 152 1.54 -4.75 8.55
C CYS A 152 1.31 -4.95 10.06
N PHE A 153 2.36 -5.01 10.88
CA PHE A 153 2.23 -5.05 12.34
C PHE A 153 1.71 -3.73 12.95
N VAL A 154 2.00 -2.59 12.33
CA VAL A 154 1.43 -1.28 12.72
C VAL A 154 -0.07 -1.23 12.45
N ARG A 155 -0.54 -1.87 11.37
CA ARG A 155 -1.95 -1.88 10.91
C ARG A 155 -2.48 -3.29 10.68
N PRO A 156 -2.48 -4.18 11.67
CA PRO A 156 -2.86 -5.58 11.47
C PRO A 156 -4.31 -5.76 11.02
N ARG A 157 -5.19 -4.79 11.29
CA ARG A 157 -6.59 -4.82 10.81
C ARG A 157 -6.73 -4.72 9.29
N GLU A 158 -5.76 -4.10 8.62
CA GLU A 158 -5.80 -3.92 7.16
C GLU A 158 -5.47 -5.19 6.40
N ILE A 159 -4.72 -6.09 7.03
CA ILE A 159 -4.17 -7.29 6.38
C ILE A 159 -4.69 -8.58 7.03
N GLY A 160 -4.88 -8.57 8.35
CA GLY A 160 -5.13 -9.78 9.16
C GLY A 160 -3.85 -10.55 9.48
N PHE A 161 -3.80 -11.14 10.69
CA PHE A 161 -2.58 -11.85 11.12
C PHE A 161 -2.30 -13.10 10.29
N VAL A 162 -3.31 -13.78 9.77
CA VAL A 162 -3.16 -14.94 8.87
C VAL A 162 -2.31 -14.58 7.64
N ASN A 163 -2.63 -13.48 6.97
CA ASN A 163 -1.87 -13.02 5.80
C ASN A 163 -0.51 -12.44 6.18
N ILE A 164 -0.39 -11.79 7.34
CA ILE A 164 0.89 -11.27 7.85
C ILE A 164 1.85 -12.42 8.11
N THR A 165 1.40 -13.50 8.75
CA THR A 165 2.25 -14.64 9.06
C THR A 165 2.62 -15.45 7.82
N LYS A 166 1.68 -15.66 6.87
CA LYS A 166 1.99 -16.26 5.57
C LYS A 166 3.05 -15.45 4.84
N ALA A 167 2.83 -14.16 4.69
CA ALA A 167 3.77 -13.27 4.02
C ALA A 167 5.15 -13.22 4.69
N LEU A 168 5.20 -13.26 6.02
CA LEU A 168 6.45 -13.24 6.77
C LEU A 168 7.23 -14.56 6.62
N TYR A 169 6.54 -15.67 6.48
CA TYR A 169 7.16 -16.98 6.24
C TYR A 169 7.88 -17.03 4.89
N ASP A 170 7.25 -16.51 3.85
CA ASP A 170 7.79 -16.50 2.48
C ASP A 170 8.80 -15.37 2.23
N ALA A 171 8.79 -14.33 3.08
CA ALA A 171 9.62 -13.15 2.88
C ALA A 171 11.10 -13.38 3.24
N PRO A 172 12.05 -12.98 2.38
CA PRO A 172 13.48 -13.01 2.67
C PRO A 172 13.86 -11.87 3.65
N ILE A 173 13.46 -11.99 4.91
CA ILE A 173 13.61 -10.95 5.93
C ILE A 173 15.05 -10.81 6.40
N ASN A 174 15.58 -9.60 6.30
CA ASN A 174 16.76 -9.20 7.05
C ASN A 174 16.33 -8.70 8.45
N TRP A 175 16.46 -9.55 9.46
CA TRP A 175 16.00 -9.27 10.82
C TRP A 175 16.63 -8.01 11.44
N ARG A 176 17.88 -7.68 11.09
CA ARG A 176 18.52 -6.44 11.58
C ARG A 176 17.85 -5.20 10.98
N LYS A 177 17.54 -5.21 9.67
CA LYS A 177 16.81 -4.15 8.99
C LYS A 177 15.37 -4.06 9.51
N PHE A 178 14.69 -5.20 9.70
CA PHE A 178 13.35 -5.22 10.28
C PHE A 178 13.33 -4.58 11.67
N MET A 179 14.24 -4.98 12.56
CA MET A 179 14.32 -4.44 13.91
C MET A 179 14.76 -2.97 13.96
N ALA A 180 15.43 -2.46 12.91
CA ALA A 180 15.77 -1.05 12.83
C ALA A 180 14.53 -0.14 12.81
N PHE A 181 13.40 -0.59 12.23
CA PHE A 181 12.14 0.15 12.27
C PHE A 181 11.52 0.24 13.67
N PHE A 182 11.89 -0.65 14.58
CA PHE A 182 11.46 -0.59 15.98
C PHE A 182 12.31 0.36 16.83
N LYS A 183 13.49 0.80 16.37
CA LYS A 183 14.29 1.80 17.08
C LYS A 183 13.49 3.09 17.23
N GLY A 184 13.40 3.60 18.45
CA GLY A 184 12.65 4.82 18.74
C GLY A 184 11.12 4.70 18.71
N VAL A 185 10.57 3.51 18.47
CA VAL A 185 9.13 3.28 18.57
C VAL A 185 8.71 3.26 20.04
N ASN A 186 8.00 4.30 20.46
CA ASN A 186 7.36 4.34 21.79
C ASN A 186 5.93 3.78 21.71
N ASN A 187 5.82 2.47 21.39
CA ASN A 187 4.55 1.75 21.27
C ASN A 187 4.75 0.30 21.75
N SER A 188 4.57 0.09 23.05
CA SER A 188 4.70 -1.24 23.65
C SER A 188 3.73 -2.25 23.03
N ALA A 189 2.49 -1.86 22.74
CA ALA A 189 1.50 -2.74 22.14
C ALA A 189 1.92 -3.28 20.76
N LEU A 190 2.61 -2.46 19.95
CA LEU A 190 3.19 -2.92 18.68
C LEU A 190 4.28 -3.96 18.94
N CYS A 191 5.21 -3.70 19.87
CA CYS A 191 6.29 -4.64 20.21
C CYS A 191 5.73 -5.95 20.77
N GLN A 192 4.74 -5.89 21.68
CA GLN A 192 4.09 -7.04 22.28
C GLN A 192 3.37 -7.90 21.24
N ARG A 193 2.58 -7.30 20.35
CA ARG A 193 1.89 -8.03 19.27
C ARG A 193 2.87 -8.67 18.31
N THR A 194 3.91 -7.95 17.90
CA THR A 194 4.93 -8.48 17.01
C THR A 194 5.65 -9.65 17.66
N GLY A 195 6.15 -9.49 18.88
CA GLY A 195 6.87 -10.56 19.59
C GLY A 195 6.01 -11.81 19.80
N TYR A 196 4.75 -11.62 20.20
CA TYR A 196 3.81 -12.72 20.39
C TYR A 196 3.55 -13.51 19.09
N VAL A 197 3.29 -12.81 17.98
CA VAL A 197 3.06 -13.45 16.68
C VAL A 197 4.33 -14.16 16.18
N LEU A 198 5.49 -13.55 16.32
CA LEU A 198 6.77 -14.18 15.95
C LEU A 198 7.07 -15.42 16.79
N GLU A 199 6.71 -15.42 18.08
CA GLU A 199 6.87 -16.60 18.95
C GLU A 199 5.96 -17.75 18.49
N ILE A 200 4.69 -17.47 18.14
CA ILE A 200 3.79 -18.45 17.55
C ILE A 200 4.39 -19.04 16.27
N MET A 201 4.91 -18.20 15.37
CA MET A 201 5.52 -18.69 14.13
C MET A 201 6.76 -19.57 14.39
N LYS A 202 7.58 -19.22 15.40
CA LYS A 202 8.70 -20.05 15.81
C LYS A 202 8.26 -21.42 16.34
N GLU A 203 7.21 -21.45 17.16
CA GLU A 203 6.72 -22.66 17.80
C GLU A 203 5.93 -23.59 16.87
N TYR A 204 5.06 -23.04 16.04
CA TYR A 204 4.12 -23.83 15.21
C TYR A 204 4.71 -24.20 13.83
N ILE A 205 5.51 -23.32 13.24
CA ILE A 205 6.03 -23.50 11.88
C ILE A 205 7.56 -23.47 11.80
N ASN A 206 8.22 -23.50 12.95
CA ASN A 206 9.69 -23.53 13.09
C ASN A 206 10.41 -22.42 12.29
N LEU A 207 9.79 -21.24 12.19
CA LEU A 207 10.43 -20.11 11.54
C LEU A 207 11.71 -19.71 12.28
N LYS A 208 12.83 -19.66 11.57
CA LYS A 208 14.13 -19.30 12.15
C LYS A 208 14.21 -17.80 12.41
N ILE A 209 14.07 -17.41 13.66
CA ILE A 209 14.12 -16.03 14.12
C ILE A 209 15.29 -15.89 15.12
N PRO A 210 16.24 -14.95 14.88
CA PRO A 210 17.36 -14.75 15.81
C PRO A 210 16.89 -14.29 17.20
N SER A 211 17.59 -14.73 18.26
CA SER A 211 17.22 -14.42 19.66
C SER A 211 17.15 -12.93 19.95
N PHE A 212 18.05 -12.14 19.39
CA PHE A 212 18.08 -10.70 19.60
C PHE A 212 16.77 -9.99 19.24
N VAL A 213 15.97 -10.56 18.29
CA VAL A 213 14.66 -10.02 17.91
C VAL A 213 13.71 -10.06 19.10
N PHE A 214 13.62 -11.21 19.76
CA PHE A 214 12.78 -11.39 20.94
C PHE A 214 13.28 -10.53 22.10
N GLU A 215 14.56 -10.56 22.41
CA GLU A 215 15.19 -9.76 23.47
C GLU A 215 14.89 -8.25 23.32
N CYS A 216 14.98 -7.74 22.07
CA CYS A 216 14.67 -6.34 21.80
C CYS A 216 13.20 -5.99 21.99
N LEU A 217 12.28 -6.91 21.65
CA LEU A 217 10.84 -6.69 21.76
C LEU A 217 10.37 -6.87 23.21
N GLU A 218 10.88 -7.87 23.94
CA GLU A 218 10.55 -8.16 25.34
C GLU A 218 10.88 -6.99 26.27
N LYS A 219 12.04 -6.34 26.10
CA LYS A 219 12.42 -5.14 26.87
C LYS A 219 11.40 -4.01 26.81
N ARG A 220 10.43 -4.06 25.89
CA ARG A 220 9.42 -3.04 25.67
C ARG A 220 8.02 -3.46 26.07
N VAL A 221 7.87 -4.64 26.66
CA VAL A 221 6.61 -5.13 27.22
C VAL A 221 6.23 -4.31 28.45
N LYS A 222 5.03 -3.74 28.45
CA LYS A 222 4.53 -2.92 29.56
C LYS A 222 3.21 -3.44 30.10
N ASN A 223 2.11 -2.84 29.69
CA ASN A 223 0.77 -3.13 30.17
C ASN A 223 0.09 -4.21 29.29
N PRO A 224 -0.90 -4.94 29.82
CA PRO A 224 -1.69 -5.87 29.04
C PRO A 224 -2.37 -5.21 27.84
N VAL A 225 -2.31 -5.86 26.68
CA VAL A 225 -2.95 -5.37 25.46
C VAL A 225 -3.68 -6.51 24.73
N LYS A 226 -4.76 -6.20 24.01
CA LYS A 226 -5.43 -7.17 23.14
C LYS A 226 -4.61 -7.39 21.87
N LEU A 227 -4.56 -8.63 21.38
CA LEU A 227 -3.94 -8.95 20.10
C LEU A 227 -4.65 -8.21 18.96
N MET A 228 -5.97 -8.37 18.87
CA MET A 228 -6.82 -7.57 17.97
C MET A 228 -7.78 -6.72 18.79
N PRO A 229 -8.03 -5.47 18.36
CA PRO A 229 -8.95 -4.58 19.08
C PRO A 229 -10.41 -4.88 18.72
N VAL A 230 -10.82 -6.13 18.98
CA VAL A 230 -12.19 -6.63 18.84
C VAL A 230 -12.66 -7.20 20.18
N LYS A 231 -13.98 -7.31 20.38
CA LYS A 231 -14.58 -7.97 21.54
C LYS A 231 -14.47 -9.50 21.38
N GLY A 232 -14.40 -10.24 22.46
CA GLY A 232 -14.38 -11.70 22.45
C GLY A 232 -13.65 -12.29 23.66
N ARG A 233 -13.81 -13.60 23.85
CA ARG A 233 -13.02 -14.34 24.84
C ARG A 233 -11.56 -14.25 24.45
N SER A 234 -10.68 -14.22 25.43
CA SER A 234 -9.23 -14.13 25.21
C SER A 234 -8.48 -15.04 26.19
N ILE A 235 -7.37 -15.59 25.70
CA ILE A 235 -6.39 -16.32 26.52
C ILE A 235 -5.24 -15.34 26.80
N TYR A 236 -4.85 -15.26 28.07
CA TYR A 236 -3.77 -14.35 28.46
C TYR A 236 -2.42 -15.00 28.34
N ASN A 237 -1.52 -14.38 27.57
CA ASN A 237 -0.10 -14.76 27.51
C ASN A 237 0.69 -13.83 28.44
N GLN A 238 1.31 -14.41 29.47
CA GLN A 238 2.01 -13.65 30.50
C GLN A 238 3.31 -13.02 30.00
N LYS A 239 4.08 -13.71 29.17
CA LYS A 239 5.36 -13.23 28.64
C LYS A 239 5.20 -11.94 27.87
N TRP A 240 4.28 -11.90 26.91
CA TRP A 240 4.02 -10.74 26.06
C TRP A 240 2.93 -9.83 26.62
N LYS A 241 2.31 -10.16 27.75
CA LYS A 241 1.12 -9.48 28.30
C LYS A 241 0.04 -9.25 27.24
N ILE A 242 -0.21 -10.27 26.42
CA ILE A 242 -1.19 -10.25 25.33
C ILE A 242 -2.47 -10.97 25.78
N GLN A 243 -3.61 -10.32 25.57
CA GLN A 243 -4.92 -10.96 25.56
C GLN A 243 -5.18 -11.47 24.13
N ASP A 244 -4.88 -12.74 23.89
CA ASP A 244 -5.14 -13.37 22.60
C ASP A 244 -6.62 -13.68 22.43
N ASN A 245 -7.28 -12.90 21.62
CA ASN A 245 -8.69 -13.01 21.27
C ASN A 245 -8.93 -13.56 19.85
N MET A 246 -7.90 -14.19 19.26
CA MET A 246 -7.99 -14.87 17.96
C MET A 246 -7.77 -16.37 18.07
N GLY A 247 -6.84 -16.80 18.94
CA GLY A 247 -6.31 -18.16 19.03
C GLY A 247 -5.05 -18.37 18.20
N ARG A 248 -4.08 -19.06 18.80
CA ARG A 248 -2.74 -19.26 18.20
C ARG A 248 -2.80 -20.02 16.87
N GLU A 249 -3.60 -21.09 16.82
CA GLU A 249 -3.78 -21.93 15.62
C GLU A 249 -4.37 -21.12 14.46
N LYS A 250 -5.32 -20.24 14.72
CA LYS A 250 -5.91 -19.39 13.69
C LYS A 250 -4.91 -18.42 13.07
N ILE A 251 -3.91 -17.97 13.83
CA ILE A 251 -2.88 -17.04 13.32
C ILE A 251 -2.01 -17.70 12.26
N VAL A 252 -1.82 -19.02 12.32
CA VAL A 252 -1.03 -19.82 11.38
C VAL A 252 -1.85 -20.84 10.60
N SER A 253 -3.17 -20.65 10.50
CA SER A 253 -4.10 -21.59 9.86
C SER A 253 -3.85 -21.85 8.36
N TRP A 254 -3.05 -21.03 7.70
CA TRP A 254 -2.61 -21.22 6.33
C TRP A 254 -1.53 -22.31 6.18
N TRP A 255 -0.91 -22.74 7.27
CA TRP A 255 0.16 -23.74 7.29
C TRP A 255 -0.35 -25.20 7.31
N GLN A 256 -1.64 -25.41 7.50
CA GLN A 256 -2.25 -26.74 7.61
C GLN A 256 -2.44 -27.40 6.25
#